data_2d515236963f641bce98bebc6aa2f3b2
#
_entry.id   2d515236963f641bce98bebc6aa2f3b2
#
_cell.length_a   1.000
_cell.length_b   1.000
_cell.length_c   1.000
_cell.angle_alpha   90.00
_cell.angle_beta   90.00
_cell.angle_gamma   90.00
#
_symmetry.space_group_name_H-M   'P 1'
#
loop_
_entity.id
_entity.type
_entity.pdbx_description
1 polymer ?
#
loop_
_entity_poly.entity_id
_entity_poly.type
_entity_poly.pdbx_seq_one_letter_code
_entity_poly.pdbx_strand_id
1 'polypeptide(L)'
;GVDWKRSVEELERLSKVTKADVVAWANEKLDPEVYAAVYKRQGVDPNIHKIDKPKITPIATNRDKSSEFLAAIQAAEVEAVQPVFVDYASDLSVGKMKQDIEVLYKQNTTNGLFSLYYVYDFGTTTDPAFGIASDYFDLLGTDTQSLQEIQREFYDLACSFGIHAGGERIYVTISGLAENMDKAVKLAEEYMQNVEGDDAVLAQLKANAMKARNDAKLNQNANFRALQQYTFYGPEAIRARTLTDEQLMALTSDELLARIRSLSDYEHYVMYYGPETEAKLIAALDAIHRTSQELKPVRKVRFPLLTVDKSEVNVAQYDAKQIYYLQYSNRGEKFSTDNDPGETLFNSYFGGGMYAVVFQEMREARSLAYTAFATFTEMRDKDDPYIFYAFIATQNDKMRQAVEAFDEIIENMPESEKAFE
;
A
#
# COMPACT_ATOMS: atom_id res chain seq x y z
N GLY A 1 19.91 5.66 -23.53
CA GLY A 1 20.75 5.01 -22.60
C GLY A 1 21.56 5.99 -21.78
N VAL A 2 21.58 5.80 -20.49
CA VAL A 2 22.40 6.60 -19.56
C VAL A 2 23.80 5.99 -19.54
N ASP A 3 24.83 6.84 -19.55
CA ASP A 3 26.20 6.41 -19.32
C ASP A 3 26.31 5.81 -17.91
N TRP A 4 26.54 4.50 -17.84
CA TRP A 4 26.61 3.75 -16.57
C TRP A 4 27.72 4.29 -15.65
N LYS A 5 28.86 4.68 -16.21
CA LYS A 5 29.95 5.31 -15.47
C LYS A 5 29.49 6.55 -14.72
N ARG A 6 28.65 7.38 -15.37
CA ARG A 6 28.10 8.58 -14.77
C ARG A 6 27.20 8.28 -13.57
N SER A 7 26.44 7.17 -13.62
CA SER A 7 25.60 6.74 -12.49
C SER A 7 26.44 6.23 -11.32
N VAL A 8 27.50 5.47 -11.59
CA VAL A 8 28.42 4.98 -10.54
C VAL A 8 29.16 6.12 -9.84
N GLU A 9 29.54 7.17 -10.58
CA GLU A 9 30.26 8.35 -10.07
C GLU A 9 29.33 9.43 -9.50
N GLU A 10 28.01 9.19 -9.42
CA GLU A 10 27.04 10.22 -9.05
C GLU A 10 27.27 10.77 -7.64
N LEU A 11 27.48 9.90 -6.65
CA LEU A 11 27.75 10.32 -5.27
C LEU A 11 29.03 11.16 -5.16
N GLU A 12 30.09 10.77 -5.87
CA GLU A 12 31.33 11.56 -5.90
C GLU A 12 31.13 12.94 -6.52
N ARG A 13 30.30 13.04 -7.55
CA ARG A 13 29.97 14.33 -8.18
C ARG A 13 29.09 15.19 -7.27
N LEU A 14 28.08 14.59 -6.62
CA LEU A 14 27.21 15.28 -5.68
C LEU A 14 27.99 15.83 -4.47
N SER A 15 28.97 15.09 -3.96
CA SER A 15 29.79 15.54 -2.83
C SER A 15 30.62 16.79 -3.11
N LYS A 16 30.84 17.12 -4.38
CA LYS A 16 31.58 18.30 -4.84
C LYS A 16 30.69 19.54 -5.04
N VAL A 17 29.37 19.36 -5.04
CA VAL A 17 28.41 20.46 -5.27
C VAL A 17 28.31 21.30 -4.00
N THR A 18 28.58 22.58 -4.11
CA THR A 18 28.47 23.54 -3.02
C THR A 18 27.11 24.25 -3.01
N LYS A 19 26.77 24.88 -1.88
CA LYS A 19 25.61 25.76 -1.78
C LYS A 19 25.66 26.88 -2.85
N ALA A 20 26.84 27.43 -3.12
CA ALA A 20 27.01 28.47 -4.13
C ALA A 20 26.68 27.97 -5.53
N ASP A 21 27.07 26.73 -5.87
CA ASP A 21 26.74 26.12 -7.17
C ASP A 21 25.23 25.93 -7.33
N VAL A 22 24.53 25.47 -6.28
CA VAL A 22 23.07 25.33 -6.29
C VAL A 22 22.39 26.68 -6.49
N VAL A 23 22.82 27.72 -5.78
CA VAL A 23 22.26 29.08 -5.90
C VAL A 23 22.52 29.65 -7.30
N ALA A 24 23.75 29.49 -7.85
CA ALA A 24 24.09 29.95 -9.19
C ALA A 24 23.22 29.25 -10.25
N TRP A 25 23.07 27.93 -10.13
CA TRP A 25 22.22 27.14 -11.03
C TRP A 25 20.76 27.58 -10.94
N ALA A 26 20.23 27.78 -9.74
CA ALA A 26 18.85 28.23 -9.54
C ALA A 26 18.60 29.60 -10.15
N ASN A 27 19.53 30.55 -9.96
CA ASN A 27 19.43 31.88 -10.55
C ASN A 27 19.53 31.88 -12.10
N GLU A 28 20.27 30.92 -12.66
CA GLU A 28 20.35 30.73 -14.12
C GLU A 28 19.06 30.13 -14.72
N LYS A 29 18.46 29.11 -14.00
CA LYS A 29 17.38 28.31 -14.56
C LYS A 29 15.98 28.81 -14.18
N LEU A 30 15.84 29.48 -13.05
CA LEU A 30 14.56 29.95 -12.51
C LEU A 30 14.41 31.45 -12.80
N ASP A 31 14.09 31.77 -14.05
CA ASP A 31 13.76 33.15 -14.44
C ASP A 31 12.27 33.41 -14.09
N PRO A 32 12.00 34.38 -13.19
CA PRO A 32 10.63 34.69 -12.79
C PRO A 32 9.78 35.30 -13.90
N GLU A 33 10.41 35.72 -15.01
CA GLU A 33 9.71 36.25 -16.18
C GLU A 33 9.40 35.19 -17.24
N VAL A 34 10.00 34.00 -17.14
CA VAL A 34 9.83 32.90 -18.09
C VAL A 34 9.12 31.72 -17.45
N TYR A 35 7.80 31.77 -17.44
CA TYR A 35 6.95 30.68 -16.94
C TYR A 35 5.70 30.51 -17.78
N ALA A 36 5.15 29.29 -17.81
CA ALA A 36 3.86 29.00 -18.39
C ALA A 36 2.79 28.95 -17.29
N ALA A 37 1.78 29.82 -17.39
CA ALA A 37 0.64 29.79 -16.49
C ALA A 37 -0.50 28.96 -17.10
N VAL A 38 -0.94 27.92 -16.40
CA VAL A 38 -2.08 27.08 -16.79
C VAL A 38 -3.24 27.34 -15.83
N TYR A 39 -4.35 27.80 -16.36
CA TYR A 39 -5.56 28.08 -15.59
C TYR A 39 -6.60 26.98 -15.76
N LYS A 40 -6.92 26.26 -14.68
CA LYS A 40 -8.08 25.37 -14.63
C LYS A 40 -9.29 26.16 -14.13
N ARG A 41 -10.24 26.42 -15.00
CA ARG A 41 -11.46 27.18 -14.67
C ARG A 41 -12.66 26.21 -14.57
N GLN A 42 -13.58 26.51 -13.65
CA GLN A 42 -14.84 25.80 -13.56
C GLN A 42 -15.79 26.27 -14.67
N GLY A 43 -16.53 25.32 -15.25
CA GLY A 43 -17.50 25.59 -16.30
C GLY A 43 -17.20 24.86 -17.62
N VAL A 44 -17.99 25.12 -18.62
CA VAL A 44 -17.84 24.58 -19.98
C VAL A 44 -17.26 25.67 -20.89
N ASP A 45 -16.18 25.37 -21.58
CA ASP A 45 -15.67 26.25 -22.62
C ASP A 45 -16.59 26.14 -23.87
N PRO A 46 -17.30 27.21 -24.25
CA PRO A 46 -18.18 27.20 -25.42
C PRO A 46 -17.45 27.08 -26.75
N ASN A 47 -16.13 27.28 -26.76
CA ASN A 47 -15.30 27.20 -27.97
C ASN A 47 -14.78 25.78 -28.26
N ILE A 48 -15.06 24.81 -27.38
CA ILE A 48 -14.70 23.41 -27.65
C ILE A 48 -15.66 22.82 -28.67
N HIS A 49 -15.16 22.60 -29.88
CA HIS A 49 -15.89 21.88 -30.91
C HIS A 49 -15.77 20.37 -30.69
N LYS A 50 -16.90 19.73 -30.40
CA LYS A 50 -16.97 18.26 -30.34
C LYS A 50 -16.96 17.71 -31.76
N ILE A 51 -15.99 16.86 -32.04
CA ILE A 51 -15.93 16.11 -33.30
C ILE A 51 -16.80 14.86 -33.14
N ASP A 52 -17.60 14.54 -34.15
CA ASP A 52 -18.35 13.29 -34.15
C ASP A 52 -17.43 12.10 -34.09
N LYS A 53 -17.77 11.14 -33.22
CA LYS A 53 -16.95 9.93 -33.05
C LYS A 53 -16.97 9.12 -34.34
N PRO A 54 -15.84 8.74 -34.93
CA PRO A 54 -15.81 7.86 -36.08
C PRO A 54 -16.37 6.48 -35.70
N LYS A 55 -16.97 5.81 -36.69
CA LYS A 55 -17.44 4.41 -36.50
C LYS A 55 -16.19 3.53 -36.30
N ILE A 56 -16.09 2.87 -35.14
CA ILE A 56 -15.03 1.94 -34.88
C ILE A 56 -15.29 0.63 -35.57
N THR A 57 -14.35 0.18 -36.39
CA THR A 57 -14.42 -1.15 -37.04
C THR A 57 -13.79 -2.15 -36.05
N PRO A 58 -14.51 -3.21 -35.67
CA PRO A 58 -13.95 -4.26 -34.81
C PRO A 58 -12.70 -4.87 -35.46
N ILE A 59 -11.67 -5.04 -34.67
CA ILE A 59 -10.41 -5.68 -35.09
C ILE A 59 -10.41 -7.12 -34.59
N ALA A 60 -10.13 -8.06 -35.48
CA ALA A 60 -9.97 -9.45 -35.08
C ALA A 60 -8.71 -9.63 -34.24
N THR A 61 -8.83 -10.27 -33.08
CA THR A 61 -7.68 -10.63 -32.25
C THR A 61 -6.92 -11.80 -32.89
N ASN A 62 -5.61 -11.66 -33.01
CA ASN A 62 -4.72 -12.68 -33.60
C ASN A 62 -3.93 -13.40 -32.51
N ARG A 63 -4.62 -14.14 -31.65
CA ARG A 63 -4.00 -14.83 -30.50
C ARG A 63 -2.98 -15.87 -30.92
N ASP A 64 -3.20 -16.51 -32.09
CA ASP A 64 -2.37 -17.60 -32.58
C ASP A 64 -1.20 -17.13 -33.48
N LYS A 65 -0.96 -15.82 -33.56
CA LYS A 65 0.13 -15.24 -34.35
C LYS A 65 1.11 -14.49 -33.44
N SER A 66 2.38 -14.75 -33.64
CA SER A 66 3.47 -13.98 -33.05
C SER A 66 4.34 -13.35 -34.13
N SER A 67 5.03 -12.26 -33.81
CA SER A 67 6.02 -11.67 -34.70
C SER A 67 7.25 -12.59 -34.79
N GLU A 68 8.01 -12.49 -35.88
CA GLU A 68 9.29 -13.22 -36.03
C GLU A 68 10.26 -12.87 -34.89
N PHE A 69 10.24 -11.63 -34.41
CA PHE A 69 11.05 -11.17 -33.29
C PHE A 69 10.67 -11.91 -31.97
N LEU A 70 9.38 -12.03 -31.68
CA LEU A 70 8.91 -12.75 -30.48
C LEU A 70 9.25 -14.25 -30.59
N ALA A 71 9.02 -14.85 -31.77
CA ALA A 71 9.37 -16.25 -32.02
C ALA A 71 10.87 -16.51 -31.83
N ALA A 72 11.73 -15.58 -32.28
CA ALA A 72 13.18 -15.69 -32.08
C ALA A 72 13.59 -15.60 -30.59
N ILE A 73 12.92 -14.72 -29.82
CA ILE A 73 13.15 -14.64 -28.36
C ILE A 73 12.72 -15.92 -27.67
N GLN A 74 11.53 -16.44 -28.00
CA GLN A 74 11.01 -17.70 -27.42
C GLN A 74 11.86 -18.91 -27.76
N ALA A 75 12.48 -18.93 -28.95
CA ALA A 75 13.37 -19.99 -29.37
C ALA A 75 14.81 -19.87 -28.82
N ALA A 76 15.15 -18.74 -28.18
CA ALA A 76 16.49 -18.55 -27.62
C ALA A 76 16.68 -19.46 -26.40
N GLU A 77 17.77 -20.23 -26.43
CA GLU A 77 18.19 -21.02 -25.26
C GLU A 77 18.64 -20.07 -24.15
N VAL A 78 17.97 -20.13 -23.00
CA VAL A 78 18.33 -19.40 -21.79
C VAL A 78 18.57 -20.39 -20.66
N GLU A 79 19.59 -20.12 -19.86
CA GLU A 79 19.83 -20.90 -18.66
C GLU A 79 18.66 -20.68 -17.68
N ALA A 80 18.05 -21.77 -17.22
CA ALA A 80 16.93 -21.70 -16.30
C ALA A 80 17.40 -21.12 -14.94
N VAL A 81 16.78 -20.04 -14.54
CA VAL A 81 17.00 -19.45 -13.21
C VAL A 81 16.49 -20.45 -12.16
N GLN A 82 17.38 -20.88 -11.28
CA GLN A 82 16.99 -21.76 -10.18
C GLN A 82 16.38 -20.89 -9.07
N PRO A 83 15.12 -21.15 -8.67
CA PRO A 83 14.50 -20.40 -7.59
C PRO A 83 15.19 -20.69 -6.26
N VAL A 84 15.41 -19.66 -5.46
CA VAL A 84 15.87 -19.76 -4.08
C VAL A 84 14.66 -19.51 -3.18
N PHE A 85 14.15 -20.59 -2.59
CA PHE A 85 13.03 -20.49 -1.66
C PHE A 85 13.53 -20.10 -0.27
N VAL A 86 12.74 -19.25 0.41
CA VAL A 86 12.97 -18.90 1.81
C VAL A 86 12.47 -20.07 2.68
N ASP A 87 13.38 -20.64 3.47
CA ASP A 87 13.04 -21.59 4.53
C ASP A 87 13.07 -20.86 5.88
N TYR A 88 11.90 -20.50 6.41
CA TYR A 88 11.79 -19.79 7.67
C TYR A 88 12.42 -20.51 8.86
N ALA A 89 12.55 -21.83 8.83
CA ALA A 89 13.17 -22.60 9.90
C ALA A 89 14.71 -22.47 9.92
N SER A 90 15.33 -22.31 8.74
CA SER A 90 16.79 -22.19 8.60
C SER A 90 17.26 -20.77 8.30
N ASP A 91 16.41 -19.94 7.69
CA ASP A 91 16.74 -18.58 7.27
C ASP A 91 16.53 -17.54 8.35
N LEU A 92 15.72 -17.83 9.35
CA LEU A 92 15.47 -17.00 10.52
C LEU A 92 15.91 -17.70 11.80
N SER A 93 16.33 -16.94 12.80
CA SER A 93 16.33 -17.41 14.17
C SER A 93 15.23 -16.71 14.98
N VAL A 94 14.71 -17.41 15.96
CA VAL A 94 13.70 -16.90 16.90
C VAL A 94 14.32 -16.90 18.29
N GLY A 95 14.76 -15.71 18.69
CA GLY A 95 15.29 -15.46 20.03
C GLY A 95 14.21 -14.93 20.97
N LYS A 96 14.55 -14.72 22.20
CA LYS A 96 13.71 -14.08 23.20
C LYS A 96 14.49 -13.02 23.96
N MET A 97 13.87 -11.89 24.15
CA MET A 97 14.33 -10.84 25.06
C MET A 97 13.47 -10.85 26.34
N LYS A 98 13.70 -9.88 27.23
CA LYS A 98 12.97 -9.75 28.50
C LYS A 98 11.44 -9.94 28.28
N GLN A 99 10.75 -10.47 29.31
CA GLN A 99 9.31 -10.71 29.30
C GLN A 99 8.84 -11.69 28.21
N ASP A 100 9.74 -12.57 27.77
CA ASP A 100 9.49 -13.56 26.71
C ASP A 100 9.10 -12.96 25.34
N ILE A 101 9.38 -11.67 25.10
CA ILE A 101 9.13 -11.04 23.80
C ILE A 101 9.97 -11.75 22.73
N GLU A 102 9.31 -12.24 21.71
CA GLU A 102 9.97 -12.94 20.60
C GLU A 102 10.75 -11.97 19.71
N VAL A 103 11.94 -12.40 19.26
CA VAL A 103 12.80 -11.67 18.34
C VAL A 103 13.00 -12.51 17.09
N LEU A 104 12.38 -12.12 16.00
CA LEU A 104 12.59 -12.70 14.67
C LEU A 104 13.84 -12.05 14.09
N TYR A 105 14.92 -12.80 14.03
CA TYR A 105 16.23 -12.28 13.68
C TYR A 105 16.75 -12.86 12.35
N LYS A 106 17.31 -11.98 11.51
CA LYS A 106 18.11 -12.34 10.35
C LYS A 106 19.34 -11.42 10.27
N GLN A 107 20.52 -12.03 10.15
CA GLN A 107 21.74 -11.23 9.98
C GLN A 107 21.84 -10.66 8.56
N ASN A 108 22.10 -9.35 8.46
CA ASN A 108 22.49 -8.69 7.23
C ASN A 108 24.00 -8.81 7.03
N THR A 109 24.43 -9.61 6.04
CA THR A 109 25.84 -9.80 5.70
C THR A 109 26.28 -8.99 4.48
N THR A 110 25.40 -8.16 3.92
CA THR A 110 25.66 -7.47 2.64
C THR A 110 26.10 -6.01 2.83
N ASN A 111 25.63 -5.35 3.89
CA ASN A 111 25.94 -3.94 4.16
C ASN A 111 25.77 -3.62 5.65
N GLY A 112 26.08 -2.37 6.04
CA GLY A 112 25.99 -1.88 7.41
C GLY A 112 24.64 -1.28 7.80
N LEU A 113 23.54 -1.63 7.10
CA LEU A 113 22.21 -1.11 7.42
C LEU A 113 21.42 -2.08 8.28
N PHE A 114 20.57 -1.52 9.15
CA PHE A 114 19.61 -2.27 9.93
C PHE A 114 18.17 -1.82 9.71
N SER A 115 17.24 -2.73 9.95
CA SER A 115 15.81 -2.47 10.09
C SER A 115 15.32 -3.21 11.34
N LEU A 116 14.70 -2.47 12.23
CA LEU A 116 14.11 -2.95 13.48
C LEU A 116 12.63 -2.57 13.51
N TYR A 117 11.78 -3.53 13.86
CA TYR A 117 10.35 -3.32 14.00
C TYR A 117 9.87 -3.85 15.34
N TYR A 118 9.05 -3.07 16.05
CA TYR A 118 8.17 -3.59 17.08
C TYR A 118 6.81 -3.79 16.42
N VAL A 119 6.29 -5.00 16.47
CA VAL A 119 5.07 -5.39 15.75
C VAL A 119 4.00 -5.82 16.74
N TYR A 120 2.91 -5.08 16.73
CA TYR A 120 1.74 -5.33 17.57
C TYR A 120 0.63 -5.95 16.71
N ASP A 121 0.11 -7.12 17.09
CA ASP A 121 -0.96 -7.82 16.37
C ASP A 121 -2.36 -7.23 16.65
N PHE A 122 -2.45 -5.92 16.64
CA PHE A 122 -3.70 -5.16 16.58
C PHE A 122 -3.47 -3.84 15.82
N GLY A 123 -4.55 -3.19 15.39
CA GLY A 123 -4.44 -1.96 14.60
C GLY A 123 -5.75 -1.19 14.57
N THR A 124 -5.95 -0.39 13.51
CA THR A 124 -7.13 0.48 13.36
C THR A 124 -8.45 -0.29 13.25
N THR A 125 -8.43 -1.59 12.94
CA THR A 125 -9.61 -2.45 12.99
C THR A 125 -10.04 -2.73 14.44
N THR A 126 -9.11 -2.70 15.40
CA THR A 126 -9.39 -2.85 16.83
C THR A 126 -9.74 -1.52 17.48
N ASP A 127 -8.98 -0.48 17.18
CA ASP A 127 -9.22 0.89 17.64
C ASP A 127 -8.87 1.88 16.50
N PRO A 128 -9.89 2.41 15.79
CA PRO A 128 -9.65 3.32 14.66
C PRO A 128 -8.97 4.63 15.04
N ALA A 129 -8.96 5.00 16.34
CA ALA A 129 -8.27 6.20 16.79
C ALA A 129 -6.74 6.08 16.76
N PHE A 130 -6.17 4.85 16.67
CA PHE A 130 -4.73 4.70 16.49
C PHE A 130 -4.21 5.29 15.17
N GLY A 131 -5.02 5.29 14.10
CA GLY A 131 -4.64 5.97 12.86
C GLY A 131 -4.43 7.46 13.08
N ILE A 132 -5.40 8.11 13.74
CA ILE A 132 -5.31 9.54 14.07
C ILE A 132 -4.18 9.81 15.08
N ALA A 133 -3.96 8.90 16.05
CA ALA A 133 -2.87 9.02 17.01
C ALA A 133 -1.48 8.97 16.34
N SER A 134 -1.30 8.08 15.38
CA SER A 134 -0.06 7.99 14.57
C SER A 134 0.15 9.27 13.76
N ASP A 135 -0.87 9.71 13.00
CA ASP A 135 -0.79 10.94 12.20
C ASP A 135 -0.54 12.20 13.07
N TYR A 136 -1.11 12.23 14.27
CA TYR A 136 -0.91 13.33 15.22
C TYR A 136 0.50 13.32 15.81
N PHE A 137 0.98 12.16 16.23
CA PHE A 137 2.33 11.98 16.75
C PHE A 137 3.41 12.51 15.79
N ASP A 138 3.26 12.23 14.50
CA ASP A 138 4.21 12.65 13.46
C ASP A 138 4.32 14.19 13.28
N LEU A 139 3.44 14.95 13.92
CA LEU A 139 3.40 16.42 13.85
C LEU A 139 3.93 17.11 15.11
N LEU A 140 4.34 16.36 16.13
CA LEU A 140 4.62 16.87 17.45
C LEU A 140 6.11 16.82 17.80
N GLY A 141 6.51 17.66 18.76
CA GLY A 141 7.78 17.58 19.46
C GLY A 141 7.62 17.04 20.89
N THR A 142 8.60 17.31 21.73
CA THR A 142 8.56 17.06 23.17
C THR A 142 8.55 18.40 23.92
N ASP A 143 8.50 18.35 25.24
CA ASP A 143 8.63 19.54 26.11
C ASP A 143 9.98 20.26 25.96
N THR A 144 11.01 19.55 25.50
CA THR A 144 12.41 20.06 25.41
C THR A 144 12.89 20.23 23.98
N GLN A 145 12.26 19.59 22.98
CA GLN A 145 12.71 19.59 21.60
C GLN A 145 11.54 19.78 20.64
N SER A 146 11.73 20.64 19.66
CA SER A 146 10.81 20.75 18.53
C SER A 146 10.89 19.51 17.64
N LEU A 147 9.83 19.25 16.85
CA LEU A 147 9.82 18.20 15.83
C LEU A 147 11.04 18.30 14.89
N GLN A 148 11.42 19.52 14.48
CA GLN A 148 12.54 19.73 13.57
C GLN A 148 13.88 19.33 14.22
N GLU A 149 14.07 19.57 15.52
CA GLU A 149 15.27 19.15 16.25
C GLU A 149 15.35 17.63 16.37
N ILE A 150 14.23 16.96 16.68
CA ILE A 150 14.15 15.49 16.74
C ILE A 150 14.45 14.88 15.36
N GLN A 151 13.84 15.41 14.30
CA GLN A 151 14.09 14.96 12.93
C GLN A 151 15.55 15.16 12.52
N ARG A 152 16.18 16.24 12.97
CA ARG A 152 17.59 16.50 12.71
C ARG A 152 18.50 15.51 13.45
N GLU A 153 18.16 15.15 14.69
CA GLU A 153 18.93 14.13 15.42
C GLU A 153 18.89 12.77 14.73
N PHE A 154 17.71 12.33 14.26
CA PHE A 154 17.62 11.11 13.45
C PHE A 154 18.43 11.22 12.16
N TYR A 155 18.38 12.36 11.49
CA TYR A 155 19.17 12.60 10.28
C TYR A 155 20.67 12.54 10.54
N ASP A 156 21.16 13.18 11.63
CA ASP A 156 22.57 13.18 12.01
C ASP A 156 23.07 11.77 12.39
N LEU A 157 22.18 10.91 12.87
CA LEU A 157 22.42 9.48 13.08
C LEU A 157 22.35 8.65 11.79
N ALA A 158 21.98 9.24 10.66
CA ALA A 158 21.61 8.54 9.43
C ALA A 158 20.62 7.40 9.70
N CYS A 159 19.62 7.68 10.53
CA CYS A 159 18.55 6.78 10.92
C CYS A 159 17.18 7.43 10.67
N SER A 160 16.16 6.61 10.62
CA SER A 160 14.76 7.02 10.55
C SER A 160 13.93 6.27 11.58
N PHE A 161 12.85 6.90 12.01
CA PHE A 161 11.88 6.37 12.95
C PHE A 161 10.47 6.71 12.47
N GLY A 162 9.51 5.84 12.75
CA GLY A 162 8.10 6.09 12.47
C GLY A 162 7.18 5.09 13.16
N ILE A 163 5.92 5.51 13.37
CA ILE A 163 4.84 4.66 13.86
C ILE A 163 3.83 4.54 12.74
N HIS A 164 3.42 3.33 12.39
CA HIS A 164 2.43 3.08 11.35
C HIS A 164 1.31 2.20 11.89
N ALA A 165 0.11 2.76 12.01
CA ALA A 165 -1.08 2.04 12.42
C ALA A 165 -1.84 1.52 11.20
N GLY A 166 -1.58 0.28 10.83
CA GLY A 166 -2.34 -0.45 9.80
C GLY A 166 -3.67 -0.99 10.32
N GLY A 167 -4.43 -1.67 9.46
CA GLY A 167 -5.71 -2.26 9.83
C GLY A 167 -5.61 -3.29 10.96
N GLU A 168 -4.72 -4.25 10.81
CA GLU A 168 -4.57 -5.39 11.71
C GLU A 168 -3.31 -5.34 12.58
N ARG A 169 -2.36 -4.45 12.26
CA ARG A 169 -1.07 -4.34 12.95
C ARG A 169 -0.63 -2.90 13.10
N ILE A 170 0.07 -2.65 14.19
CA ILE A 170 0.84 -1.42 14.39
C ILE A 170 2.32 -1.79 14.29
N TYR A 171 3.07 -0.97 13.56
CA TYR A 171 4.51 -1.09 13.42
C TYR A 171 5.18 0.15 14.01
N VAL A 172 6.11 -0.05 14.92
CA VAL A 172 7.10 0.95 15.28
C VAL A 172 8.38 0.59 14.54
N THR A 173 8.86 1.47 13.67
CA THR A 173 9.97 1.16 12.76
C THR A 173 11.18 2.04 13.07
N ILE A 174 12.36 1.45 13.16
CA ILE A 174 13.62 2.16 13.31
C ILE A 174 14.61 1.54 12.31
N SER A 175 15.22 2.35 11.47
CA SER A 175 16.15 1.84 10.45
C SER A 175 17.26 2.83 10.15
N GLY A 176 18.39 2.35 9.61
CA GLY A 176 19.50 3.21 9.21
C GLY A 176 20.85 2.55 9.36
N LEU A 177 21.89 3.33 9.72
CA LEU A 177 23.24 2.83 9.96
C LEU A 177 23.32 2.06 11.29
N ALA A 178 23.74 0.80 11.22
CA ALA A 178 23.77 -0.10 12.38
C ALA A 178 24.68 0.37 13.51
N GLU A 179 25.74 1.09 13.21
CA GLU A 179 26.65 1.69 14.23
C GLU A 179 25.94 2.72 15.12
N ASN A 180 24.81 3.27 14.67
CA ASN A 180 24.00 4.23 15.41
C ASN A 180 22.70 3.65 15.96
N MET A 181 22.45 2.34 15.80
CA MET A 181 21.20 1.67 16.19
C MET A 181 20.82 1.96 17.65
N ASP A 182 21.73 1.75 18.60
CA ASP A 182 21.43 1.93 20.04
C ASP A 182 20.99 3.37 20.35
N LYS A 183 21.64 4.36 19.71
CA LYS A 183 21.28 5.78 19.87
C LYS A 183 19.92 6.08 19.24
N ALA A 184 19.66 5.55 18.06
CA ALA A 184 18.39 5.75 17.37
C ALA A 184 17.22 5.09 18.11
N VAL A 185 17.41 3.88 18.63
CA VAL A 185 16.42 3.19 19.47
C VAL A 185 16.13 4.00 20.74
N LYS A 186 17.17 4.45 21.43
CA LYS A 186 17.02 5.27 22.64
C LYS A 186 16.27 6.57 22.35
N LEU A 187 16.62 7.27 21.27
CA LEU A 187 15.95 8.50 20.85
C LEU A 187 14.47 8.24 20.54
N ALA A 188 14.15 7.17 19.81
CA ALA A 188 12.77 6.79 19.50
C ALA A 188 11.94 6.51 20.76
N GLU A 189 12.50 5.73 21.71
CA GLU A 189 11.85 5.40 22.97
C GLU A 189 11.63 6.65 23.86
N GLU A 190 12.59 7.55 23.89
CA GLU A 190 12.47 8.83 24.62
C GLU A 190 11.43 9.72 23.97
N TYR A 191 11.41 9.82 22.66
CA TYR A 191 10.43 10.60 21.91
C TYR A 191 9.00 10.09 22.13
N MET A 192 8.76 8.79 21.99
CA MET A 192 7.45 8.18 22.23
C MET A 192 6.90 8.48 23.64
N GLN A 193 7.77 8.47 24.65
CA GLN A 193 7.36 8.70 26.05
C GLN A 193 7.13 10.18 26.36
N ASN A 194 7.94 11.06 25.79
CA ASN A 194 8.00 12.49 26.16
C ASN A 194 7.31 13.39 25.13
N VAL A 195 6.64 12.82 24.13
CA VAL A 195 5.88 13.60 23.15
C VAL A 195 4.85 14.49 23.85
N GLU A 196 4.80 15.77 23.47
CA GLU A 196 3.87 16.75 24.04
C GLU A 196 2.78 17.13 23.04
N GLY A 197 1.55 17.25 23.56
CA GLY A 197 0.39 17.60 22.74
C GLY A 197 0.34 19.09 22.38
N ASP A 198 -0.20 19.36 21.21
CA ASP A 198 -0.53 20.71 20.74
C ASP A 198 -1.97 20.73 20.20
N ASP A 199 -2.86 21.38 20.94
CA ASP A 199 -4.29 21.46 20.58
C ASP A 199 -4.53 22.20 19.26
N ALA A 200 -3.66 23.12 18.87
CA ALA A 200 -3.77 23.82 17.59
C ALA A 200 -3.41 22.88 16.42
N VAL A 201 -2.39 22.07 16.59
CA VAL A 201 -2.01 21.02 15.63
C VAL A 201 -3.12 19.96 15.53
N LEU A 202 -3.69 19.53 16.66
CA LEU A 202 -4.80 18.58 16.66
C LEU A 202 -6.05 19.16 15.96
N ALA A 203 -6.39 20.42 16.23
CA ALA A 203 -7.50 21.08 15.57
C ALA A 203 -7.31 21.15 14.04
N GLN A 204 -6.09 21.45 13.59
CA GLN A 204 -5.75 21.47 12.17
C GLN A 204 -5.81 20.06 11.55
N LEU A 205 -5.30 19.04 12.24
CA LEU A 205 -5.38 17.64 11.79
C LEU A 205 -6.83 17.20 11.61
N LYS A 206 -7.71 17.47 12.59
CA LYS A 206 -9.14 17.19 12.49
C LYS A 206 -9.82 17.94 11.34
N ALA A 207 -9.51 19.21 11.15
CA ALA A 207 -10.04 19.99 10.03
C ALA A 207 -9.60 19.42 8.67
N ASN A 208 -8.35 19.00 8.55
CA ASN A 208 -7.81 18.33 7.35
C ASN A 208 -8.51 16.99 7.11
N ALA A 209 -8.72 16.18 8.15
CA ALA A 209 -9.43 14.91 8.06
C ALA A 209 -10.89 15.09 7.62
N MET A 210 -11.59 16.08 8.19
CA MET A 210 -12.97 16.43 7.77
C MET A 210 -13.02 16.91 6.32
N LYS A 211 -12.06 17.74 5.92
CA LYS A 211 -11.93 18.18 4.53
C LYS A 211 -11.69 16.99 3.60
N ALA A 212 -10.76 16.09 3.94
CA ALA A 212 -10.46 14.89 3.14
C ALA A 212 -11.70 13.99 2.99
N ARG A 213 -12.52 13.81 4.05
CA ARG A 213 -13.78 13.07 3.98
C ARG A 213 -14.78 13.73 3.02
N ASN A 214 -14.89 15.06 3.03
CA ASN A 214 -15.77 15.78 2.12
C ASN A 214 -15.26 15.73 0.68
N ASP A 215 -13.96 15.88 0.47
CA ASP A 215 -13.34 15.78 -0.86
C ASP A 215 -13.49 14.34 -1.42
N ALA A 216 -13.39 13.31 -0.58
CA ALA A 216 -13.60 11.92 -0.96
C ALA A 216 -15.01 11.67 -1.53
N LYS A 217 -16.05 12.34 -0.99
CA LYS A 217 -17.42 12.25 -1.53
C LYS A 217 -17.54 12.79 -2.97
N LEU A 218 -16.62 13.67 -3.37
CA LEU A 218 -16.53 14.24 -4.71
C LEU A 218 -15.57 13.48 -5.63
N ASN A 219 -15.00 12.37 -5.16
CA ASN A 219 -14.06 11.56 -5.92
C ASN A 219 -14.67 10.20 -6.28
N GLN A 220 -14.77 9.90 -7.58
CA GLN A 220 -15.38 8.67 -8.08
C GLN A 220 -14.67 7.41 -7.54
N ASN A 221 -13.33 7.38 -7.54
CA ASN A 221 -12.57 6.24 -7.06
C ASN A 221 -12.78 6.00 -5.56
N ALA A 222 -12.85 7.07 -4.74
CA ALA A 222 -13.10 6.96 -3.31
C ALA A 222 -14.51 6.40 -3.03
N ASN A 223 -15.53 6.90 -3.73
CA ASN A 223 -16.89 6.38 -3.62
C ASN A 223 -16.98 4.91 -4.06
N PHE A 224 -16.31 4.55 -5.16
CA PHE A 224 -16.30 3.17 -5.63
C PHE A 224 -15.59 2.23 -4.64
N ARG A 225 -14.45 2.65 -4.07
CA ARG A 225 -13.76 1.87 -3.03
C ARG A 225 -14.63 1.68 -1.78
N ALA A 226 -15.38 2.69 -1.38
CA ALA A 226 -16.30 2.58 -0.25
C ALA A 226 -17.42 1.56 -0.55
N LEU A 227 -17.99 1.58 -1.76
CA LEU A 227 -18.96 0.59 -2.22
C LEU A 227 -18.38 -0.83 -2.26
N GLN A 228 -17.15 -0.97 -2.75
CA GLN A 228 -16.41 -2.23 -2.77
C GLN A 228 -16.18 -2.77 -1.35
N GLN A 229 -15.72 -1.94 -0.42
CA GLN A 229 -15.53 -2.33 0.98
C GLN A 229 -16.85 -2.75 1.63
N TYR A 230 -17.94 -2.03 1.35
CA TYR A 230 -19.28 -2.41 1.80
C TYR A 230 -19.70 -3.78 1.26
N THR A 231 -19.47 -4.02 -0.03
CA THR A 231 -19.79 -5.30 -0.68
C THR A 231 -18.98 -6.46 -0.11
N PHE A 232 -17.70 -6.24 0.17
CA PHE A 232 -16.79 -7.28 0.64
C PHE A 232 -16.94 -7.61 2.12
N TYR A 233 -17.20 -6.63 2.97
CA TYR A 233 -17.15 -6.78 4.43
C TYR A 233 -18.46 -6.46 5.15
N GLY A 234 -19.41 -5.84 4.47
CA GLY A 234 -20.68 -5.42 5.08
C GLY A 234 -20.60 -4.16 5.94
N PRO A 235 -21.77 -3.66 6.39
CA PRO A 235 -21.87 -2.40 7.10
C PRO A 235 -21.27 -2.41 8.51
N GLU A 236 -21.21 -3.57 9.17
CA GLU A 236 -20.66 -3.69 10.53
C GLU A 236 -19.15 -3.48 10.54
N ALA A 237 -18.45 -4.10 9.60
CA ALA A 237 -17.01 -3.92 9.44
C ALA A 237 -16.65 -2.46 9.15
N ILE A 238 -17.43 -1.79 8.30
CA ILE A 238 -17.21 -0.37 7.98
C ILE A 238 -17.38 0.49 9.23
N ARG A 239 -18.47 0.28 9.99
CA ARG A 239 -18.72 1.02 11.24
C ARG A 239 -17.62 0.81 12.28
N ALA A 240 -17.14 -0.41 12.42
CA ALA A 240 -16.10 -0.73 13.40
C ALA A 240 -14.72 -0.14 13.05
N ARG A 241 -14.44 0.02 11.76
CA ARG A 241 -13.13 0.52 11.25
C ARG A 241 -13.07 2.03 11.08
N THR A 242 -14.18 2.75 11.26
CA THR A 242 -14.27 4.16 10.91
C THR A 242 -14.85 4.96 12.08
N LEU A 243 -14.12 5.98 12.53
CA LEU A 243 -14.66 6.95 13.47
C LEU A 243 -15.77 7.77 12.78
N THR A 244 -16.89 8.01 13.47
CA THR A 244 -17.86 9.01 13.02
C THR A 244 -17.23 10.41 13.06
N ASP A 245 -17.89 11.39 12.42
CA ASP A 245 -17.42 12.77 12.47
C ASP A 245 -17.43 13.31 13.92
N GLU A 246 -18.45 12.94 14.70
CA GLU A 246 -18.58 13.32 16.11
C GLU A 246 -17.45 12.66 16.95
N GLN A 247 -17.18 11.38 16.74
CA GLN A 247 -16.10 10.67 17.43
C GLN A 247 -14.74 11.29 17.10
N LEU A 248 -14.47 11.57 15.81
CA LEU A 248 -13.23 12.23 15.40
C LEU A 248 -13.07 13.60 16.05
N MET A 249 -14.13 14.40 16.05
CA MET A 249 -14.08 15.74 16.65
C MET A 249 -13.98 15.72 18.17
N ALA A 250 -14.45 14.67 18.84
CA ALA A 250 -14.38 14.52 20.30
C ALA A 250 -13.01 14.08 20.81
N LEU A 251 -12.15 13.47 19.97
CA LEU A 251 -10.81 13.03 20.39
C LEU A 251 -10.01 14.18 21.01
N THR A 252 -9.33 13.91 22.10
CA THR A 252 -8.43 14.85 22.75
C THR A 252 -6.96 14.50 22.49
N SER A 253 -6.08 15.48 22.69
CA SER A 253 -4.64 15.29 22.60
C SER A 253 -4.16 14.19 23.56
N ASP A 254 -4.61 14.25 24.82
CA ASP A 254 -4.25 13.27 25.84
C ASP A 254 -4.67 11.85 25.49
N GLU A 255 -5.89 11.66 24.95
CA GLU A 255 -6.38 10.35 24.52
C GLU A 255 -5.56 9.77 23.36
N LEU A 256 -5.11 10.59 22.42
CA LEU A 256 -4.29 10.15 21.29
C LEU A 256 -2.88 9.80 21.74
N LEU A 257 -2.24 10.64 22.55
CA LEU A 257 -0.89 10.38 23.05
C LEU A 257 -0.85 9.23 24.07
N ALA A 258 -1.92 9.05 24.86
CA ALA A 258 -2.03 7.87 25.73
C ALA A 258 -2.00 6.56 24.93
N ARG A 259 -2.56 6.52 23.70
CA ARG A 259 -2.48 5.35 22.82
C ARG A 259 -1.04 5.06 22.39
N ILE A 260 -0.31 6.08 21.98
CA ILE A 260 1.11 5.92 21.59
C ILE A 260 1.94 5.44 22.77
N ARG A 261 1.82 6.09 23.93
CA ARG A 261 2.55 5.71 25.14
C ARG A 261 2.19 4.31 25.63
N SER A 262 0.93 3.90 25.47
CA SER A 262 0.47 2.57 25.89
C SER A 262 0.99 1.42 25.03
N LEU A 263 1.65 1.68 23.91
CA LEU A 263 2.29 0.62 23.13
C LEU A 263 3.31 -0.17 23.96
N SER A 264 4.00 0.47 24.89
CA SER A 264 4.90 -0.20 25.83
C SER A 264 4.23 -1.20 26.77
N ASP A 265 2.90 -1.18 26.88
CA ASP A 265 2.12 -2.04 27.76
C ASP A 265 1.62 -3.34 27.10
N TYR A 266 1.70 -3.43 25.77
CA TYR A 266 1.07 -4.54 25.04
C TYR A 266 2.07 -5.60 24.60
N GLU A 267 1.58 -6.85 24.50
CA GLU A 267 2.30 -7.94 23.88
C GLU A 267 2.66 -7.56 22.42
N HIS A 268 3.89 -7.84 22.04
CA HIS A 268 4.41 -7.59 20.69
C HIS A 268 5.58 -8.51 20.44
N TYR A 269 6.06 -8.52 19.21
CA TYR A 269 7.32 -9.17 18.85
C TYR A 269 8.23 -8.20 18.11
N VAL A 270 9.51 -8.53 18.09
CA VAL A 270 10.53 -7.75 17.40
C VAL A 270 10.92 -8.44 16.10
N MET A 271 11.07 -7.68 15.02
CA MET A 271 11.72 -8.16 13.80
C MET A 271 13.00 -7.35 13.60
N TYR A 272 14.07 -8.06 13.27
CA TYR A 272 15.36 -7.44 13.00
C TYR A 272 16.03 -8.03 11.76
N TYR A 273 16.50 -7.12 10.91
CA TYR A 273 17.43 -7.42 9.82
C TYR A 273 18.58 -6.43 9.89
N GLY A 274 19.79 -6.87 10.23
CA GLY A 274 20.95 -5.98 10.38
C GLY A 274 22.23 -6.76 10.67
N PRO A 275 23.40 -6.08 10.69
CA PRO A 275 24.70 -6.73 10.79
C PRO A 275 25.05 -7.22 12.19
N GLU A 276 24.40 -6.70 13.27
CA GLU A 276 24.70 -7.14 14.63
C GLU A 276 24.34 -8.60 14.85
N THR A 277 25.05 -9.27 15.75
CA THR A 277 24.71 -10.64 16.15
C THR A 277 23.47 -10.66 17.04
N GLU A 278 22.70 -11.76 16.98
CA GLU A 278 21.48 -11.91 17.77
C GLU A 278 21.69 -11.66 19.28
N ALA A 279 22.75 -12.20 19.85
CA ALA A 279 23.06 -12.02 21.27
C ALA A 279 23.33 -10.55 21.66
N LYS A 280 24.03 -9.81 20.81
CA LYS A 280 24.27 -8.37 21.04
C LYS A 280 22.99 -7.55 20.86
N LEU A 281 22.20 -7.86 19.84
CA LEU A 281 20.90 -7.23 19.62
C LEU A 281 19.99 -7.40 20.83
N ILE A 282 19.81 -8.63 21.31
CA ILE A 282 18.96 -8.92 22.47
C ILE A 282 19.45 -8.18 23.70
N ALA A 283 20.76 -8.20 23.98
CA ALA A 283 21.33 -7.48 25.12
C ALA A 283 21.13 -5.96 25.02
N ALA A 284 21.25 -5.37 23.83
CA ALA A 284 21.00 -3.95 23.61
C ALA A 284 19.52 -3.61 23.84
N LEU A 285 18.60 -4.39 23.25
CA LEU A 285 17.16 -4.18 23.39
C LEU A 285 16.69 -4.41 24.84
N ASP A 286 17.20 -5.41 25.55
CA ASP A 286 16.90 -5.63 26.97
C ASP A 286 17.26 -4.42 27.84
N ALA A 287 18.30 -3.70 27.47
CA ALA A 287 18.72 -2.50 28.18
C ALA A 287 17.92 -1.23 27.82
N ILE A 288 17.51 -1.10 26.56
CA ILE A 288 16.97 0.17 26.03
C ILE A 288 15.45 0.13 25.89
N HIS A 289 14.89 -0.96 25.34
CA HIS A 289 13.47 -1.04 25.02
C HIS A 289 12.60 -0.96 26.29
N ARG A 290 11.64 -0.05 26.27
CA ARG A 290 10.77 0.22 27.41
C ARG A 290 9.49 -0.61 27.32
N THR A 291 9.22 -1.36 28.36
CA THR A 291 8.03 -2.19 28.50
C THR A 291 7.50 -2.14 29.92
N SER A 292 6.22 -2.29 30.11
CA SER A 292 5.61 -2.54 31.42
C SER A 292 6.10 -3.87 32.00
N GLN A 293 6.03 -4.04 33.33
CA GLN A 293 6.46 -5.29 33.98
C GLN A 293 5.65 -6.50 33.53
N GLU A 294 4.37 -6.30 33.26
CA GLU A 294 3.45 -7.30 32.75
C GLU A 294 2.80 -6.76 31.48
N LEU A 295 2.98 -7.47 30.37
CA LEU A 295 2.40 -7.10 29.09
C LEU A 295 0.94 -7.52 28.98
N LYS A 296 0.10 -6.63 28.51
CA LYS A 296 -1.31 -6.88 28.26
C LYS A 296 -1.47 -7.66 26.95
N PRO A 297 -2.28 -8.74 26.93
CA PRO A 297 -2.55 -9.46 25.71
C PRO A 297 -3.24 -8.56 24.68
N VAL A 298 -2.86 -8.70 23.44
CA VAL A 298 -3.49 -7.99 22.32
C VAL A 298 -4.71 -8.76 21.83
N ARG A 299 -5.76 -8.02 21.47
CA ARG A 299 -6.94 -8.59 20.85
C ARG A 299 -6.95 -8.26 19.36
N LYS A 300 -6.60 -9.24 18.55
CA LYS A 300 -6.76 -9.13 17.10
C LYS A 300 -8.25 -9.17 16.74
N VAL A 301 -8.73 -8.12 16.09
CA VAL A 301 -10.08 -8.05 15.53
C VAL A 301 -9.97 -8.17 14.02
N ARG A 302 -10.68 -9.14 13.46
CA ARG A 302 -10.73 -9.42 12.04
C ARG A 302 -12.16 -9.49 11.56
N PHE A 303 -12.44 -8.87 10.43
CA PHE A 303 -13.72 -9.00 9.73
C PHE A 303 -13.50 -9.88 8.50
N PRO A 304 -14.14 -11.05 8.43
CA PRO A 304 -14.02 -11.93 7.27
C PRO A 304 -14.69 -11.30 6.05
N LEU A 305 -14.25 -11.70 4.88
CA LEU A 305 -14.94 -11.41 3.62
C LEU A 305 -16.30 -12.12 3.60
N LEU A 306 -17.34 -11.41 3.18
CA LEU A 306 -18.68 -11.97 3.09
C LEU A 306 -18.77 -13.02 1.99
N THR A 307 -19.34 -14.18 2.29
CA THR A 307 -19.69 -15.19 1.29
C THR A 307 -20.90 -14.75 0.49
N VAL A 308 -20.93 -15.13 -0.78
CA VAL A 308 -22.03 -14.80 -1.71
C VAL A 308 -22.88 -16.05 -1.96
N ASP A 309 -24.05 -16.09 -1.33
CA ASP A 309 -25.03 -17.17 -1.45
C ASP A 309 -26.20 -16.83 -2.41
N LYS A 310 -26.34 -15.57 -2.79
CA LYS A 310 -27.35 -15.05 -3.73
C LYS A 310 -26.79 -13.89 -4.56
N SER A 311 -27.35 -13.69 -5.73
CA SER A 311 -27.05 -12.52 -6.55
C SER A 311 -27.58 -11.25 -5.90
N GLU A 312 -26.74 -10.26 -5.71
CA GLU A 312 -27.09 -8.97 -5.14
C GLU A 312 -26.39 -7.85 -5.93
N VAL A 313 -27.07 -6.73 -6.12
CA VAL A 313 -26.52 -5.56 -6.82
C VAL A 313 -26.46 -4.37 -5.86
N ASN A 314 -25.28 -3.95 -5.53
CA ASN A 314 -25.03 -2.74 -4.74
C ASN A 314 -24.73 -1.56 -5.68
N VAL A 315 -25.46 -0.46 -5.53
CA VAL A 315 -25.35 0.70 -6.40
C VAL A 315 -25.08 1.97 -5.58
N ALA A 316 -24.05 2.69 -5.96
CA ALA A 316 -23.81 4.06 -5.50
C ALA A 316 -23.95 5.02 -6.68
N GLN A 317 -24.87 5.98 -6.57
CA GLN A 317 -25.05 6.98 -7.64
C GLN A 317 -23.91 8.01 -7.56
N TYR A 318 -23.29 8.27 -8.72
CA TYR A 318 -22.27 9.29 -8.86
C TYR A 318 -22.39 9.97 -10.24
N ASP A 319 -22.28 11.30 -10.28
CA ASP A 319 -22.32 12.04 -11.56
C ASP A 319 -20.96 11.95 -12.27
N ALA A 320 -20.77 10.91 -13.03
CA ALA A 320 -19.56 10.66 -13.81
C ALA A 320 -19.86 10.29 -15.25
N LYS A 321 -18.88 10.50 -16.13
CA LYS A 321 -18.95 10.10 -17.54
C LYS A 321 -18.66 8.61 -17.76
N GLN A 322 -18.08 7.97 -16.77
CA GLN A 322 -17.75 6.53 -16.78
C GLN A 322 -18.44 5.86 -15.60
N ILE A 323 -18.94 4.66 -15.85
CA ILE A 323 -19.42 3.74 -14.83
C ILE A 323 -18.28 2.80 -14.44
N TYR A 324 -18.17 2.54 -13.15
CA TYR A 324 -17.35 1.47 -12.59
C TYR A 324 -18.27 0.33 -12.20
N TYR A 325 -17.96 -0.85 -12.69
CA TYR A 325 -18.69 -2.08 -12.43
C TYR A 325 -17.73 -3.13 -11.91
N LEU A 326 -18.11 -3.82 -10.83
CA LEU A 326 -17.34 -4.90 -10.25
C LEU A 326 -18.24 -6.09 -9.98
N GLN A 327 -17.86 -7.24 -10.50
CA GLN A 327 -18.41 -8.54 -10.08
C GLN A 327 -17.55 -9.10 -8.97
N TYR A 328 -18.20 -9.65 -7.95
CA TYR A 328 -17.55 -10.26 -6.80
C TYR A 328 -18.17 -11.64 -6.55
N SER A 329 -17.34 -12.64 -6.40
CA SER A 329 -17.74 -13.99 -6.01
C SER A 329 -16.86 -14.51 -4.90
N ASN A 330 -17.50 -14.99 -3.83
CA ASN A 330 -16.86 -15.65 -2.69
C ASN A 330 -17.76 -16.82 -2.27
N ARG A 331 -17.31 -18.03 -2.50
CA ARG A 331 -18.05 -19.26 -2.14
C ARG A 331 -17.59 -19.84 -0.81
N GLY A 332 -16.70 -19.16 -0.07
CA GLY A 332 -16.13 -19.65 1.19
C GLY A 332 -15.08 -20.75 1.01
N GLU A 333 -14.61 -20.98 -0.21
CA GLU A 333 -13.52 -21.92 -0.49
C GLU A 333 -12.23 -21.36 0.09
N LYS A 334 -11.57 -22.14 0.95
CA LYS A 334 -10.34 -21.72 1.62
C LYS A 334 -9.14 -21.87 0.70
N PHE A 335 -8.14 -21.06 1.00
CA PHE A 335 -6.82 -21.14 0.36
C PHE A 335 -6.27 -22.58 0.40
N SER A 336 -5.71 -23.02 -0.72
CA SER A 336 -5.00 -24.27 -0.87
C SER A 336 -3.78 -24.08 -1.78
N THR A 337 -2.61 -24.47 -1.31
CA THR A 337 -1.38 -24.46 -2.11
C THR A 337 -1.48 -25.33 -3.36
N ASP A 338 -2.39 -26.30 -3.37
CA ASP A 338 -2.61 -27.18 -4.54
C ASP A 338 -3.33 -26.43 -5.67
N ASN A 339 -4.13 -25.42 -5.36
CA ASN A 339 -4.85 -24.60 -6.34
C ASN A 339 -4.04 -23.41 -6.85
N ASP A 340 -3.05 -22.94 -6.08
CA ASP A 340 -2.27 -21.73 -6.36
C ASP A 340 -1.63 -21.69 -7.77
N PRO A 341 -1.00 -22.77 -8.29
CA PRO A 341 -0.47 -22.78 -9.66
C PRO A 341 -1.56 -22.58 -10.72
N GLY A 342 -2.72 -23.21 -10.54
CA GLY A 342 -3.86 -23.09 -11.45
C GLY A 342 -4.43 -21.68 -11.46
N GLU A 343 -4.55 -21.04 -10.31
CA GLU A 343 -5.02 -19.67 -10.18
C GLU A 343 -4.05 -18.66 -10.77
N THR A 344 -2.75 -18.84 -10.54
CA THR A 344 -1.72 -17.98 -11.11
C THR A 344 -1.75 -18.04 -12.64
N LEU A 345 -1.84 -19.21 -13.22
CA LEU A 345 -1.96 -19.39 -14.67
C LEU A 345 -3.28 -18.83 -15.20
N PHE A 346 -4.40 -19.07 -14.52
CA PHE A 346 -5.69 -18.50 -14.89
C PHE A 346 -5.64 -16.97 -14.86
N ASN A 347 -5.13 -16.37 -13.82
CA ASN A 347 -4.99 -14.92 -13.70
C ASN A 347 -4.16 -14.34 -14.85
N SER A 348 -3.05 -14.99 -15.20
CA SER A 348 -2.19 -14.56 -16.30
C SER A 348 -2.89 -14.68 -17.67
N TYR A 349 -3.54 -15.80 -17.92
CA TYR A 349 -4.18 -16.06 -19.20
C TYR A 349 -5.47 -15.26 -19.38
N PHE A 350 -6.36 -15.28 -18.38
CA PHE A 350 -7.71 -14.74 -18.49
C PHE A 350 -7.79 -13.26 -18.14
N GLY A 351 -7.22 -12.86 -17.00
CA GLY A 351 -7.61 -11.61 -16.35
C GLY A 351 -6.57 -10.52 -16.27
N GLY A 352 -5.29 -10.85 -16.27
CA GLY A 352 -4.20 -9.94 -15.97
C GLY A 352 -3.31 -9.57 -17.16
N GLY A 353 -3.12 -8.27 -17.40
CA GLY A 353 -2.19 -7.78 -18.41
C GLY A 353 -2.77 -7.59 -19.82
N MET A 354 -1.94 -7.04 -20.71
CA MET A 354 -2.38 -6.64 -22.06
C MET A 354 -2.67 -7.82 -23.00
N TYR A 355 -2.14 -8.99 -22.71
CA TYR A 355 -2.33 -10.19 -23.53
C TYR A 355 -3.49 -11.06 -23.03
N ALA A 356 -3.99 -10.80 -21.82
CA ALA A 356 -5.07 -11.56 -21.22
C ALA A 356 -6.38 -11.44 -22.00
N VAL A 357 -7.19 -12.50 -21.94
CA VAL A 357 -8.47 -12.61 -22.65
C VAL A 357 -9.36 -11.41 -22.40
N VAL A 358 -9.56 -11.02 -21.14
CA VAL A 358 -10.44 -9.91 -20.78
C VAL A 358 -9.98 -8.60 -21.40
N PHE A 359 -8.69 -8.30 -21.36
CA PHE A 359 -8.17 -7.07 -21.94
C PHE A 359 -8.35 -7.06 -23.46
N GLN A 360 -7.97 -8.15 -24.13
CA GLN A 360 -8.06 -8.26 -25.58
C GLN A 360 -9.50 -8.18 -26.09
N GLU A 361 -10.43 -8.85 -25.44
CA GLU A 361 -11.83 -8.84 -25.85
C GLU A 361 -12.53 -7.51 -25.50
N MET A 362 -12.39 -7.03 -24.29
CA MET A 362 -13.16 -5.88 -23.83
C MET A 362 -12.62 -4.55 -24.36
N ARG A 363 -11.30 -4.40 -24.40
CA ARG A 363 -10.65 -3.16 -24.81
C ARG A 363 -10.29 -3.17 -26.29
N GLU A 364 -9.49 -4.13 -26.73
CA GLU A 364 -8.90 -4.08 -28.07
C GLU A 364 -9.91 -4.47 -29.16
N ALA A 365 -10.61 -5.58 -29.00
CA ALA A 365 -11.54 -6.06 -30.03
C ALA A 365 -12.86 -5.31 -30.06
N ARG A 366 -13.48 -5.08 -28.90
CA ARG A 366 -14.84 -4.53 -28.81
C ARG A 366 -14.89 -3.04 -28.43
N SER A 367 -13.80 -2.46 -27.97
CA SER A 367 -13.72 -1.05 -27.51
C SER A 367 -14.80 -0.68 -26.49
N LEU A 368 -15.14 -1.61 -25.61
CA LEU A 368 -16.20 -1.46 -24.61
C LEU A 368 -15.71 -0.85 -23.33
N ALA A 369 -14.45 -1.08 -22.95
CA ALA A 369 -13.88 -0.58 -21.71
C ALA A 369 -12.45 -0.07 -21.92
N TYR A 370 -12.07 1.00 -21.21
CA TYR A 370 -10.68 1.44 -21.15
C TYR A 370 -9.87 0.57 -20.19
N THR A 371 -10.48 0.21 -19.07
CA THR A 371 -9.91 -0.69 -18.07
C THR A 371 -10.87 -1.85 -17.87
N ALA A 372 -10.37 -3.06 -18.06
CA ALA A 372 -11.07 -4.31 -17.75
C ALA A 372 -10.05 -5.33 -17.29
N PHE A 373 -10.34 -6.01 -16.21
CA PHE A 373 -9.55 -7.13 -15.70
C PHE A 373 -10.41 -8.07 -14.86
N ALA A 374 -9.92 -9.28 -14.66
CA ALA A 374 -10.52 -10.25 -13.76
C ALA A 374 -9.39 -10.98 -13.01
N THR A 375 -9.64 -11.38 -11.79
CA THR A 375 -8.60 -12.06 -10.99
C THR A 375 -9.21 -12.88 -9.85
N PHE A 376 -8.61 -14.02 -9.57
CA PHE A 376 -8.62 -14.57 -8.23
C PHE A 376 -7.59 -13.82 -7.40
N THR A 377 -7.95 -13.45 -6.17
CA THR A 377 -7.03 -12.69 -5.31
C THR A 377 -6.11 -13.61 -4.55
N GLU A 378 -4.84 -13.19 -4.48
CA GLU A 378 -3.90 -13.78 -3.53
C GLU A 378 -4.38 -13.53 -2.09
N MET A 379 -4.35 -14.57 -1.28
CA MET A 379 -4.78 -14.52 0.11
C MET A 379 -3.68 -13.94 0.99
N ARG A 380 -4.08 -13.11 1.95
CA ARG A 380 -3.17 -12.58 2.98
C ARG A 380 -2.97 -13.55 4.13
N ASP A 381 -3.91 -14.45 4.31
CA ASP A 381 -3.93 -15.41 5.40
C ASP A 381 -4.52 -16.73 4.88
N LYS A 382 -3.97 -17.86 5.34
CA LYS A 382 -4.43 -19.21 4.98
C LYS A 382 -5.90 -19.49 5.32
N ASP A 383 -6.48 -18.70 6.20
CA ASP A 383 -7.89 -18.84 6.59
C ASP A 383 -8.82 -17.95 5.76
N ASP A 384 -8.29 -17.09 4.88
CA ASP A 384 -9.09 -16.29 3.96
C ASP A 384 -9.68 -17.16 2.85
N PRO A 385 -10.89 -16.86 2.39
CA PRO A 385 -11.48 -17.54 1.25
C PRO A 385 -10.87 -17.02 -0.05
N TYR A 386 -10.82 -17.85 -1.07
CA TYR A 386 -10.61 -17.41 -2.43
C TYR A 386 -11.74 -16.50 -2.88
N ILE A 387 -11.40 -15.37 -3.44
CA ILE A 387 -12.37 -14.49 -4.06
C ILE A 387 -12.01 -14.26 -5.52
N PHE A 388 -13.02 -14.35 -6.37
CA PHE A 388 -12.93 -13.88 -7.74
C PHE A 388 -13.59 -12.52 -7.83
N TYR A 389 -12.92 -11.57 -8.46
CA TYR A 389 -13.57 -10.34 -8.87
C TYR A 389 -13.11 -9.87 -10.24
N ALA A 390 -14.01 -9.18 -10.90
CA ALA A 390 -13.76 -8.62 -12.20
C ALA A 390 -14.23 -7.17 -12.23
N PHE A 391 -13.45 -6.33 -12.89
CA PHE A 391 -13.67 -4.89 -12.95
C PHE A 391 -13.74 -4.38 -14.37
N ILE A 392 -14.69 -3.49 -14.61
CA ILE A 392 -14.85 -2.79 -15.88
C ILE A 392 -15.07 -1.30 -15.61
N ALA A 393 -14.29 -0.45 -16.28
CA ALA A 393 -14.56 0.98 -16.40
C ALA A 393 -15.02 1.28 -17.83
N THR A 394 -16.28 1.64 -17.99
CA THR A 394 -16.91 1.88 -19.30
C THR A 394 -17.70 3.17 -19.34
N GLN A 395 -18.08 3.62 -20.55
CA GLN A 395 -18.97 4.76 -20.72
C GLN A 395 -20.40 4.40 -20.29
N ASN A 396 -21.15 5.39 -19.77
CA ASN A 396 -22.49 5.19 -19.23
C ASN A 396 -23.46 4.53 -20.24
N ASP A 397 -23.35 4.90 -21.51
CA ASP A 397 -24.17 4.39 -22.62
C ASP A 397 -23.76 2.98 -23.07
N LYS A 398 -22.59 2.50 -22.66
CA LYS A 398 -22.07 1.17 -23.04
C LYS A 398 -22.13 0.14 -21.91
N MET A 399 -22.58 0.51 -20.71
CA MET A 399 -22.54 -0.37 -19.56
C MET A 399 -23.20 -1.72 -19.81
N ARG A 400 -24.45 -1.74 -20.32
CA ARG A 400 -25.17 -2.97 -20.58
C ARG A 400 -24.40 -3.89 -21.53
N GLN A 401 -23.94 -3.33 -22.66
CA GLN A 401 -23.17 -4.07 -23.65
C GLN A 401 -21.84 -4.59 -23.07
N ALA A 402 -21.18 -3.81 -22.19
CA ALA A 402 -19.93 -4.23 -21.55
C ALA A 402 -20.15 -5.39 -20.56
N VAL A 403 -21.24 -5.35 -19.78
CA VAL A 403 -21.57 -6.43 -18.84
C VAL A 403 -21.96 -7.71 -19.62
N GLU A 404 -22.84 -7.61 -20.61
CA GLU A 404 -23.24 -8.75 -21.46
C GLU A 404 -22.02 -9.39 -22.16
N ALA A 405 -21.12 -8.57 -22.70
CA ALA A 405 -19.89 -9.06 -23.33
C ALA A 405 -18.94 -9.73 -22.32
N PHE A 406 -18.91 -9.22 -21.10
CA PHE A 406 -18.07 -9.80 -20.04
C PHE A 406 -18.62 -11.15 -19.58
N ASP A 407 -19.92 -11.26 -19.38
CA ASP A 407 -20.60 -12.52 -19.05
C ASP A 407 -20.38 -13.57 -20.15
N GLU A 408 -20.50 -13.15 -21.43
CA GLU A 408 -20.21 -14.01 -22.60
C GLU A 408 -18.77 -14.57 -22.57
N ILE A 409 -17.77 -13.73 -22.21
CA ILE A 409 -16.37 -14.14 -22.13
C ILE A 409 -16.13 -15.11 -20.97
N ILE A 410 -16.80 -14.94 -19.83
CA ILE A 410 -16.73 -15.87 -18.71
C ILE A 410 -17.36 -17.21 -19.06
N GLU A 411 -18.54 -17.20 -19.68
CA GLU A 411 -19.28 -18.41 -20.05
C GLU A 411 -18.61 -19.18 -21.20
N ASN A 412 -18.02 -18.46 -22.15
CA ASN A 412 -17.40 -19.00 -23.36
C ASN A 412 -15.96 -18.49 -23.48
N MET A 413 -15.13 -18.82 -22.49
CA MET A 413 -13.72 -18.41 -22.47
C MET A 413 -13.01 -18.86 -23.75
N PRO A 414 -12.41 -17.93 -24.52
CA PRO A 414 -11.64 -18.28 -25.69
C PRO A 414 -10.45 -19.19 -25.33
N GLU A 415 -10.34 -20.31 -26.03
CA GLU A 415 -9.25 -21.25 -25.87
C GLU A 415 -8.19 -21.00 -26.93
N SER A 416 -6.94 -20.84 -26.54
CA SER A 416 -5.78 -20.72 -27.44
C SER A 416 -4.56 -21.29 -26.74
N GLU A 417 -4.10 -22.46 -27.20
CA GLU A 417 -2.91 -23.12 -26.66
C GLU A 417 -1.68 -22.22 -26.77
N LYS A 418 -1.51 -21.58 -27.93
CA LYS A 418 -0.39 -20.66 -28.16
C LYS A 418 -0.37 -19.42 -27.26
N ALA A 419 -1.54 -18.93 -26.85
CA ALA A 419 -1.62 -17.80 -25.93
C ALA A 419 -1.45 -18.26 -24.48
N PHE A 420 -1.67 -19.54 -24.20
CA PHE A 420 -1.47 -20.15 -22.91
C PHE A 420 0.00 -20.51 -22.67
N GLU A 421 0.73 -21.05 -23.69
CA GLU A 421 2.18 -21.27 -23.67
C GLU A 421 2.98 -19.95 -23.53
#